data_8f618a276177bde52f0db178030fd1dd
#
_entry.id   8f618a276177bde52f0db178030fd1dd
#
_cell.length_a   1.000
_cell.length_b   1.000
_cell.length_c   1.000
_cell.angle_alpha   90.00
_cell.angle_beta   90.00
_cell.angle_gamma   90.00
#
_symmetry.space_group_name_H-M   'P 1'
#
loop_
_entity.id
_entity.type
_entity.pdbx_description
1 polymer ?
#
loop_
_entity_poly.entity_id
_entity_poly.type
_entity_poly.pdbx_seq_one_letter_code
_entity_poly.pdbx_strand_id
1 'polypeptide(L)'
;MTPQHDARYVRRIVPFEPPVQRCCPAGPHRRHAKRRLTPHDGRSTRVKAVPPTGRPLLEVDPAARRFADLAARLILEVADRRRPEPQLAAVLHPALHAAVAVGARTNDAGTAVLLRTRLRAVDADTAELFGSYGRGHRVFALAGRISRHPVSRRTPHGWLLTTVWLG
;
A
#
# COMPACT_ATOMS: atom_id res chain seq x y z
N MET A 1 -43.38 -17.18 -14.28
CA MET A 1 -43.10 -16.00 -13.46
C MET A 1 -41.56 -15.96 -13.24
N THR A 2 -40.87 -15.17 -14.04
CA THR A 2 -39.41 -15.04 -14.02
C THR A 2 -39.06 -13.85 -13.11
N PRO A 3 -38.16 -13.97 -12.11
CA PRO A 3 -37.77 -12.83 -11.30
C PRO A 3 -36.89 -11.92 -12.11
N GLN A 4 -37.33 -10.70 -12.29
CA GLN A 4 -36.61 -9.60 -12.92
C GLN A 4 -35.55 -9.10 -11.93
N HIS A 5 -34.29 -9.46 -12.15
CA HIS A 5 -33.16 -8.89 -11.41
C HIS A 5 -32.98 -7.43 -11.82
N ASP A 6 -33.40 -6.55 -10.92
CA ASP A 6 -33.23 -5.10 -11.05
C ASP A 6 -31.77 -4.73 -10.79
N ALA A 7 -31.00 -4.57 -11.86
CA ALA A 7 -29.57 -4.22 -11.82
C ALA A 7 -29.39 -2.72 -11.54
N ARG A 8 -29.72 -2.26 -10.31
CA ARG A 8 -29.54 -0.87 -9.87
C ARG A 8 -28.48 -0.70 -8.81
N TYR A 9 -27.24 -1.13 -9.11
CA TYR A 9 -26.10 -0.84 -8.23
C TYR A 9 -25.03 0.09 -8.84
N VAL A 10 -25.33 0.75 -9.96
CA VAL A 10 -24.45 1.80 -10.49
C VAL A 10 -25.06 3.16 -10.14
N ARG A 11 -24.69 3.69 -8.98
CA ARG A 11 -24.97 5.10 -8.65
C ARG A 11 -24.04 5.98 -9.47
N ARG A 12 -24.62 6.91 -10.25
CA ARG A 12 -23.86 7.98 -10.89
C ARG A 12 -23.11 8.76 -9.82
N ILE A 13 -21.78 8.80 -9.89
CA ILE A 13 -20.97 9.62 -9.00
C ILE A 13 -21.30 11.07 -9.29
N VAL A 14 -21.85 11.79 -8.30
CA VAL A 14 -22.04 13.23 -8.38
C VAL A 14 -20.65 13.87 -8.30
N PRO A 15 -20.25 14.76 -9.23
CA PRO A 15 -18.97 15.45 -9.15
C PRO A 15 -18.86 16.17 -7.80
N PHE A 16 -17.84 15.83 -7.02
CA PHE A 16 -17.62 16.42 -5.69
C PHE A 16 -16.97 17.82 -5.75
N GLU A 17 -16.49 18.22 -6.91
CA GLU A 17 -15.93 19.55 -7.10
C GLU A 17 -17.06 20.58 -7.27
N PRO A 18 -17.14 21.60 -6.41
CA PRO A 18 -18.06 22.70 -6.61
C PRO A 18 -17.72 23.37 -7.95
N PRO A 19 -18.74 23.82 -8.73
CA PRO A 19 -18.48 24.51 -9.99
C PRO A 19 -17.57 25.69 -9.74
N VAL A 20 -16.49 25.80 -10.53
CA VAL A 20 -15.53 26.91 -10.44
C VAL A 20 -16.29 28.21 -10.60
N GLN A 21 -16.51 28.93 -9.50
CA GLN A 21 -17.08 30.27 -9.56
C GLN A 21 -16.07 31.17 -10.26
N ARG A 22 -16.37 31.58 -11.46
CA ARG A 22 -15.58 32.58 -12.21
C ARG A 22 -15.79 33.95 -11.58
N CYS A 23 -15.10 34.20 -10.48
CA CYS A 23 -15.05 35.52 -9.86
C CYS A 23 -13.82 36.27 -10.35
N CYS A 24 -13.81 36.69 -11.61
CA CYS A 24 -12.93 37.77 -12.04
C CYS A 24 -13.49 38.35 -13.36
N PRO A 25 -13.72 39.70 -13.45
CA PRO A 25 -13.99 40.35 -14.71
C PRO A 25 -12.79 40.19 -15.63
N ALA A 26 -13.04 39.88 -16.89
CA ALA A 26 -12.03 39.65 -17.90
C ALA A 26 -11.16 40.90 -18.14
N GLY A 27 -9.98 40.90 -17.52
CA GLY A 27 -8.90 41.81 -17.91
C GLY A 27 -8.31 41.36 -19.26
N PRO A 28 -7.67 42.27 -20.04
CA PRO A 28 -7.18 41.97 -21.38
C PRO A 28 -6.22 40.79 -21.34
N HIS A 29 -6.64 39.70 -21.97
CA HIS A 29 -5.88 38.48 -22.05
C HIS A 29 -4.54 38.74 -22.74
N ARG A 30 -3.43 38.80 -22.00
CA ARG A 30 -2.11 38.56 -22.55
C ARG A 30 -2.17 37.20 -23.25
N ARG A 31 -2.00 37.20 -24.57
CA ARG A 31 -1.87 35.97 -25.35
C ARG A 31 -0.68 35.20 -24.83
N HIS A 32 -0.94 34.25 -23.91
CA HIS A 32 0.06 33.26 -23.56
C HIS A 32 0.37 32.48 -24.85
N ALA A 33 1.63 32.61 -25.29
CA ALA A 33 2.15 31.79 -26.37
C ALA A 33 1.75 30.32 -26.08
N LYS A 34 1.07 29.68 -27.03
CA LYS A 34 0.69 28.27 -26.96
C LYS A 34 1.96 27.48 -26.78
N ARG A 35 2.25 27.10 -25.52
CA ARG A 35 3.30 26.16 -25.19
C ARG A 35 2.90 24.87 -25.90
N ARG A 36 3.60 24.51 -26.97
CA ARG A 36 3.45 23.23 -27.64
C ARG A 36 3.64 22.17 -26.57
N LEU A 37 2.57 21.44 -26.26
CA LEU A 37 2.66 20.20 -25.52
C LEU A 37 3.42 19.24 -26.42
N THR A 38 4.71 19.06 -26.16
CA THR A 38 5.46 17.98 -26.77
C THR A 38 4.85 16.67 -26.28
N PRO A 39 4.63 15.69 -27.15
CA PRO A 39 4.24 14.35 -26.73
C PRO A 39 5.22 13.87 -25.68
N HIS A 40 4.75 13.13 -24.69
CA HIS A 40 5.55 12.57 -23.62
C HIS A 40 6.61 11.65 -24.24
N ASP A 41 7.80 12.18 -24.52
CA ASP A 41 8.93 11.47 -25.13
C ASP A 41 9.67 10.56 -24.14
N GLY A 42 9.10 10.33 -22.95
CA GLY A 42 9.71 9.56 -21.87
C GLY A 42 10.94 10.21 -21.24
N ARG A 43 11.37 11.37 -21.74
CA ARG A 43 12.43 12.15 -21.11
C ARG A 43 11.84 12.94 -19.97
N SER A 44 12.03 12.47 -18.77
CA SER A 44 11.78 13.23 -17.55
C SER A 44 12.50 14.56 -17.67
N THR A 45 11.74 15.65 -17.90
CA THR A 45 12.27 16.98 -17.63
C THR A 45 12.75 16.93 -16.19
N ARG A 46 14.03 17.10 -15.99
CA ARG A 46 14.65 17.18 -14.66
C ARG A 46 13.96 18.32 -13.93
N VAL A 47 12.83 17.99 -13.30
CA VAL A 47 12.20 18.91 -12.34
C VAL A 47 13.29 19.14 -11.32
N LYS A 48 13.78 20.39 -11.26
CA LYS A 48 14.75 20.81 -10.26
C LYS A 48 14.11 20.37 -8.93
N ALA A 49 14.64 19.29 -8.36
CA ALA A 49 14.08 18.72 -7.15
C ALA A 49 14.06 19.85 -6.13
N VAL A 50 12.87 20.32 -5.78
CA VAL A 50 12.70 21.16 -4.61
C VAL A 50 13.27 20.30 -3.48
N PRO A 51 14.35 20.75 -2.81
CA PRO A 51 14.89 19.95 -1.73
C PRO A 51 13.71 19.69 -0.78
N PRO A 52 13.46 18.44 -0.39
CA PRO A 52 12.43 18.17 0.58
C PRO A 52 12.75 19.05 1.78
N THR A 53 11.84 19.93 2.17
CA THR A 53 11.91 20.72 3.40
C THR A 53 11.96 19.70 4.52
N GLY A 54 13.20 19.32 4.89
CA GLY A 54 13.52 18.03 5.42
C GLY A 54 13.21 17.92 6.89
N ARG A 55 12.18 17.17 7.22
CA ARG A 55 12.27 16.33 8.40
C ARG A 55 13.39 15.32 8.13
N PRO A 56 14.44 15.22 8.99
CA PRO A 56 15.50 14.23 8.79
C PRO A 56 14.84 12.86 8.57
N LEU A 57 15.23 12.19 7.48
CA LEU A 57 14.76 10.83 7.23
C LEU A 57 15.28 9.97 8.39
N LEU A 58 14.38 9.53 9.24
CA LEU A 58 14.72 8.60 10.31
C LEU A 58 15.28 7.33 9.66
N GLU A 59 16.43 6.90 10.14
CA GLU A 59 17.02 5.67 9.67
C GLU A 59 16.18 4.48 10.11
N VAL A 60 15.95 3.56 9.19
CA VAL A 60 15.17 2.35 9.46
C VAL A 60 16.05 1.36 10.22
N ASP A 61 15.61 0.93 11.39
CA ASP A 61 16.24 -0.13 12.16
C ASP A 61 16.47 -1.39 11.29
N PRO A 62 17.71 -1.90 11.19
CA PRO A 62 17.99 -3.14 10.43
C PRO A 62 17.17 -4.34 10.92
N ALA A 63 16.84 -4.42 12.22
CA ALA A 63 15.98 -5.47 12.76
C ALA A 63 14.54 -5.34 12.25
N ALA A 64 14.01 -4.11 12.17
CA ALA A 64 12.70 -3.84 11.56
C ALA A 64 12.65 -4.30 10.10
N ARG A 65 13.74 -4.07 9.35
CA ARG A 65 13.83 -4.48 7.94
C ARG A 65 13.78 -6.00 7.79
N ARG A 66 14.59 -6.72 8.56
CA ARG A 66 14.59 -8.20 8.56
C ARG A 66 13.22 -8.75 8.97
N PHE A 67 12.61 -8.14 9.99
CA PHE A 67 11.26 -8.51 10.42
C PHE A 67 10.21 -8.30 9.34
N ALA A 68 10.23 -7.17 8.65
CA ALA A 68 9.28 -6.87 7.59
C ALA A 68 9.35 -7.88 6.43
N ASP A 69 10.55 -8.28 6.01
CA ASP A 69 10.76 -9.31 5.00
C ASP A 69 10.21 -10.66 5.45
N LEU A 70 10.50 -11.04 6.70
CA LEU A 70 9.99 -12.28 7.30
C LEU A 70 8.47 -12.28 7.36
N ALA A 71 7.86 -11.21 7.91
CA ALA A 71 6.44 -11.09 8.09
C ALA A 71 5.69 -11.11 6.74
N ALA A 72 6.18 -10.37 5.74
CA ALA A 72 5.60 -10.35 4.41
C ALA A 72 5.60 -11.73 3.74
N ARG A 73 6.72 -12.47 3.82
CA ARG A 73 6.81 -13.84 3.30
C ARG A 73 5.84 -14.77 4.02
N LEU A 74 5.82 -14.73 5.35
CA LEU A 74 4.98 -15.61 6.14
C LEU A 74 3.48 -15.39 5.86
N ILE A 75 3.06 -14.13 5.73
CA ILE A 75 1.68 -13.79 5.37
C ILE A 75 1.29 -14.35 4.01
N LEU A 76 2.16 -14.20 3.00
CA LEU A 76 1.90 -14.73 1.66
C LEU A 76 1.86 -16.26 1.67
N GLU A 77 2.74 -16.92 2.42
CA GLU A 77 2.76 -18.38 2.54
C GLU A 77 1.53 -18.92 3.26
N VAL A 78 1.02 -18.21 4.27
CA VAL A 78 -0.24 -18.58 4.94
C VAL A 78 -1.43 -18.29 4.03
N ALA A 79 -1.44 -17.16 3.33
CA ALA A 79 -2.48 -16.85 2.33
C ALA A 79 -2.56 -17.91 1.22
N ASP A 80 -1.43 -18.53 0.86
CA ASP A 80 -1.38 -19.63 -0.10
C ASP A 80 -1.61 -21.02 0.55
N ARG A 81 -1.95 -21.08 1.84
CA ARG A 81 -2.12 -22.34 2.59
C ARG A 81 -0.87 -23.24 2.63
N ARG A 82 0.30 -22.67 2.36
CA ARG A 82 1.59 -23.37 2.43
C ARG A 82 2.14 -23.43 3.85
N ARG A 83 1.58 -22.59 4.74
CA ARG A 83 1.89 -22.59 6.18
C ARG A 83 0.62 -22.52 7.01
N PRO A 84 0.61 -23.12 8.21
CA PRO A 84 -0.52 -23.04 9.12
C PRO A 84 -0.66 -21.63 9.71
N GLU A 85 -1.89 -21.15 9.80
CA GLU A 85 -2.27 -19.83 10.32
C GLU A 85 -1.69 -19.51 11.72
N PRO A 86 -1.59 -20.44 12.68
CA PRO A 86 -1.01 -20.15 14.00
C PRO A 86 0.41 -19.57 13.97
N GLN A 87 1.18 -19.77 12.90
CA GLN A 87 2.51 -19.18 12.75
C GLN A 87 2.47 -17.66 12.60
N LEU A 88 1.33 -17.07 12.18
CA LEU A 88 1.15 -15.63 12.14
C LEU A 88 1.19 -14.97 13.51
N ALA A 89 0.93 -15.72 14.58
CA ALA A 89 0.94 -15.19 15.96
C ALA A 89 2.29 -14.57 16.38
N ALA A 90 3.39 -14.98 15.76
CA ALA A 90 4.72 -14.45 16.01
C ALA A 90 5.00 -13.11 15.28
N VAL A 91 4.20 -12.76 14.30
CA VAL A 91 4.46 -11.59 13.43
C VAL A 91 3.26 -10.63 13.31
N LEU A 92 2.03 -11.09 13.56
CA LEU A 92 0.82 -10.30 13.45
C LEU A 92 0.23 -9.93 14.82
N HIS A 93 -0.27 -8.71 14.90
CA HIS A 93 -1.16 -8.34 15.99
C HIS A 93 -2.42 -9.23 15.95
N PRO A 94 -2.91 -9.74 17.10
CA PRO A 94 -4.04 -10.68 17.14
C PRO A 94 -5.30 -10.22 16.38
N ALA A 95 -5.60 -8.92 16.39
CA ALA A 95 -6.73 -8.34 15.68
C ALA A 95 -6.70 -8.54 14.14
N LEU A 96 -5.53 -8.84 13.56
CA LEU A 96 -5.36 -8.99 12.12
C LEU A 96 -5.49 -10.45 11.64
N HIS A 97 -5.47 -11.42 12.55
CA HIS A 97 -5.49 -12.84 12.17
C HIS A 97 -6.70 -13.20 11.32
N ALA A 98 -7.88 -12.78 11.74
CA ALA A 98 -9.12 -13.06 11.00
C ALA A 98 -9.12 -12.41 9.60
N ALA A 99 -8.59 -11.19 9.46
CA ALA A 99 -8.55 -10.49 8.18
C ALA A 99 -7.64 -11.19 7.17
N VAL A 100 -6.47 -11.67 7.61
CA VAL A 100 -5.54 -12.41 6.76
C VAL A 100 -6.10 -13.78 6.37
N ALA A 101 -6.77 -14.48 7.30
CA ALA A 101 -7.41 -15.76 7.04
C ALA A 101 -8.55 -15.66 6.01
N VAL A 102 -9.33 -14.56 6.03
CA VAL A 102 -10.38 -14.30 5.03
C VAL A 102 -9.75 -14.04 3.66
N GLY A 103 -8.71 -13.21 3.58
CA GLY A 103 -7.99 -12.95 2.32
C GLY A 103 -7.40 -14.22 1.68
N ALA A 104 -6.99 -15.18 2.49
CA ALA A 104 -6.46 -16.47 2.03
C ALA A 104 -7.51 -17.36 1.31
N ARG A 105 -8.79 -17.15 1.57
CA ARG A 105 -9.87 -17.98 0.99
C ARG A 105 -10.27 -17.59 -0.42
N THR A 106 -9.94 -16.38 -0.86
CA THR A 106 -10.38 -15.82 -2.14
C THR A 106 -9.35 -15.92 -3.26
N ASN A 107 -8.18 -16.52 -3.01
CA ASN A 107 -7.04 -16.50 -3.92
C ASN A 107 -6.81 -17.87 -4.60
N ASP A 108 -7.42 -18.08 -5.77
CA ASP A 108 -7.19 -19.27 -6.61
C ASP A 108 -6.10 -19.08 -7.71
N ALA A 109 -5.46 -17.92 -7.78
CA ALA A 109 -4.64 -17.52 -8.92
C ALA A 109 -3.14 -17.95 -8.83
N GLY A 110 -2.81 -19.06 -8.16
CA GLY A 110 -1.43 -19.57 -8.07
C GLY A 110 -0.64 -19.04 -6.86
N THR A 111 0.60 -19.46 -6.74
CA THR A 111 1.49 -19.17 -5.61
C THR A 111 1.96 -17.71 -5.61
N ALA A 112 1.87 -17.05 -4.46
CA ALA A 112 2.43 -15.72 -4.24
C ALA A 112 3.94 -15.78 -4.03
N VAL A 113 4.67 -14.89 -4.69
CA VAL A 113 6.12 -14.74 -4.56
C VAL A 113 6.40 -13.29 -4.17
N LEU A 114 7.00 -13.08 -3.00
CA LEU A 114 7.44 -11.76 -2.58
C LEU A 114 8.54 -11.25 -3.51
N LEU A 115 8.32 -10.11 -4.15
CA LEU A 115 9.27 -9.50 -5.08
C LEU A 115 10.16 -8.49 -4.36
N ARG A 116 9.57 -7.63 -3.55
CA ARG A 116 10.29 -6.55 -2.90
C ARG A 116 9.54 -6.04 -1.68
N THR A 117 10.31 -5.62 -0.65
CA THR A 117 9.82 -4.80 0.48
C THR A 117 10.62 -3.52 0.61
N ARG A 118 10.02 -2.51 1.18
CA ARG A 118 10.62 -1.25 1.61
C ARG A 118 9.99 -0.81 2.91
N LEU A 119 10.78 -0.17 3.74
CA LEU A 119 10.30 0.46 4.96
C LEU A 119 10.58 1.95 4.96
N ARG A 120 9.68 2.69 5.57
CA ARG A 120 9.84 4.10 5.92
C ARG A 120 9.63 4.25 7.43
N ALA A 121 10.63 4.69 8.16
CA ALA A 121 10.48 5.01 9.57
C ALA A 121 9.51 6.19 9.73
N VAL A 122 8.54 6.03 10.62
CA VAL A 122 7.60 7.08 11.03
C VAL A 122 8.14 7.74 12.30
N ASP A 123 8.60 6.93 13.23
CA ASP A 123 9.28 7.30 14.47
C ASP A 123 10.28 6.20 14.88
N ALA A 124 10.80 6.25 16.11
CA ALA A 124 11.78 5.28 16.61
C ALA A 124 11.23 3.84 16.72
N ASP A 125 9.91 3.73 16.92
CA ASP A 125 9.24 2.46 17.26
C ASP A 125 8.21 2.03 16.20
N THR A 126 8.04 2.82 15.13
CA THR A 126 7.03 2.58 14.10
C THR A 126 7.62 2.78 12.72
N ALA A 127 7.32 1.84 11.80
CA ALA A 127 7.65 1.99 10.39
C ALA A 127 6.50 1.52 9.50
N GLU A 128 6.38 2.16 8.35
CA GLU A 128 5.47 1.76 7.28
C GLU A 128 6.16 0.79 6.33
N LEU A 129 5.48 -0.29 6.04
CA LEU A 129 5.90 -1.34 5.12
C LEU A 129 5.20 -1.16 3.78
N PHE A 130 5.98 -1.17 2.72
CA PHE A 130 5.50 -1.20 1.34
C PHE A 130 6.16 -2.36 0.63
N GLY A 131 5.43 -3.06 -0.20
CA GLY A 131 5.97 -4.18 -0.93
C GLY A 131 5.20 -4.49 -2.20
N SER A 132 5.74 -5.43 -2.96
CA SER A 132 5.06 -6.04 -4.09
C SER A 132 5.29 -7.54 -4.09
N TYR A 133 4.28 -8.27 -4.55
CA TYR A 133 4.37 -9.72 -4.76
C TYR A 133 3.75 -10.09 -6.10
N GLY A 134 4.29 -11.13 -6.71
CA GLY A 134 3.77 -11.70 -7.94
C GLY A 134 2.84 -12.87 -7.64
N ARG A 135 1.80 -13.04 -8.45
CA ARG A 135 0.94 -14.21 -8.44
C ARG A 135 0.52 -14.51 -9.88
N GLY A 136 0.99 -15.62 -10.41
CA GLY A 136 0.87 -15.91 -11.84
C GLY A 136 1.56 -14.81 -12.69
N HIS A 137 0.83 -14.18 -13.58
CA HIS A 137 1.34 -13.11 -14.45
C HIS A 137 1.08 -11.69 -13.89
N ARG A 138 0.52 -11.59 -12.70
CA ARG A 138 0.11 -10.30 -12.11
C ARG A 138 1.03 -9.92 -10.96
N VAL A 139 1.22 -8.60 -10.78
CA VAL A 139 1.93 -8.03 -9.64
C VAL A 139 0.92 -7.26 -8.79
N PHE A 140 0.99 -7.49 -7.50
CA PHE A 140 0.11 -6.90 -6.50
C PHE A 140 0.94 -6.07 -5.51
N ALA A 141 0.29 -5.10 -4.89
CA ALA A 141 0.88 -4.31 -3.83
C ALA A 141 0.63 -4.98 -2.46
N LEU A 142 1.58 -4.76 -1.56
CA LEU A 142 1.48 -5.09 -0.15
C LEU A 142 1.79 -3.82 0.63
N ALA A 143 0.98 -3.50 1.62
CA ALA A 143 1.20 -2.38 2.51
C ALA A 143 0.92 -2.77 3.95
N GLY A 144 1.57 -2.09 4.90
CA GLY A 144 1.35 -2.35 6.31
C GLY A 144 2.07 -1.36 7.22
N ARG A 145 1.92 -1.59 8.51
CA ARG A 145 2.64 -0.86 9.55
C ARG A 145 3.18 -1.84 10.56
N ILE A 146 4.42 -1.67 10.93
CA ILE A 146 5.07 -2.44 11.99
C ILE A 146 5.33 -1.52 13.18
N SER A 147 5.20 -2.07 14.37
CA SER A 147 5.51 -1.37 15.61
C SER A 147 6.42 -2.22 16.50
N ARG A 148 7.28 -1.54 17.25
CA ARG A 148 8.17 -2.20 18.21
C ARG A 148 7.36 -2.67 19.41
N HIS A 149 7.69 -3.87 19.88
CA HIS A 149 7.11 -4.47 21.08
C HIS A 149 8.23 -5.10 21.94
N PRO A 150 8.02 -5.23 23.23
CA PRO A 150 8.95 -5.98 24.08
C PRO A 150 9.14 -7.41 23.55
N VAL A 151 10.39 -7.87 23.54
CA VAL A 151 10.70 -9.26 23.15
C VAL A 151 10.06 -10.21 24.15
N SER A 152 9.31 -11.16 23.66
CA SER A 152 8.60 -12.17 24.46
C SER A 152 8.41 -13.43 23.63
N ARG A 153 7.84 -14.48 24.23
CA ARG A 153 7.46 -15.69 23.48
C ARG A 153 6.47 -15.40 22.34
N ARG A 154 5.63 -14.36 22.51
CA ARG A 154 4.65 -13.94 21.47
C ARG A 154 5.22 -12.95 20.45
N THR A 155 6.27 -12.24 20.82
CA THR A 155 6.93 -11.22 19.98
C THR A 155 8.43 -11.49 19.93
N PRO A 156 8.87 -12.65 19.42
CA PRO A 156 10.28 -13.06 19.48
C PRO A 156 11.20 -12.14 18.68
N HIS A 157 10.67 -11.40 17.74
CA HIS A 157 11.42 -10.48 16.89
C HIS A 157 11.45 -9.05 17.40
N GLY A 158 10.73 -8.73 18.50
CA GLY A 158 10.62 -7.37 19.04
C GLY A 158 9.82 -6.41 18.15
N TRP A 159 9.13 -6.92 17.14
CA TRP A 159 8.27 -6.19 16.23
C TRP A 159 6.98 -6.95 15.95
N LEU A 160 5.88 -6.22 15.72
CA LEU A 160 4.61 -6.78 15.23
C LEU A 160 4.07 -5.96 14.06
N LEU A 161 3.45 -6.63 13.12
CA LEU A 161 2.65 -6.00 12.09
C LEU A 161 1.28 -5.64 12.67
N THR A 162 0.98 -4.34 12.71
CA THR A 162 -0.25 -3.77 13.33
C THR A 162 -1.28 -3.38 12.30
N THR A 163 -0.88 -3.31 11.02
CA THR A 163 -1.78 -3.11 9.89
C THR A 163 -1.22 -3.87 8.70
N VAL A 164 -2.09 -4.52 7.93
CA VAL A 164 -1.71 -5.19 6.67
C VAL A 164 -2.82 -5.04 5.64
N TRP A 165 -2.42 -4.83 4.42
CA TRP A 165 -3.27 -4.81 3.24
C TRP A 165 -2.57 -5.57 2.12
N LEU A 166 -3.32 -6.44 1.44
CA LEU A 166 -2.91 -7.19 0.27
C LEU A 166 -3.84 -6.79 -0.87
N GLY A 167 -3.26 -6.27 -1.97
CA GLY A 167 -3.98 -5.83 -3.16
C GLY A 167 -4.40 -6.97 -4.08
#